data_23ef32e8f0bac7538cfaea9226f822e2
#
_entry.id   23ef32e8f0bac7538cfaea9226f822e2
#
_cell.length_a   1.000
_cell.length_b   1.000
_cell.length_c   1.000
_cell.angle_alpha   90.00
_cell.angle_beta   90.00
_cell.angle_gamma   90.00
#
_symmetry.space_group_name_H-M   'P 1'
#
loop_
_entity.id
_entity.type
_entity.pdbx_description
1 polymer ?
#
loop_
_entity_poly.entity_id
_entity_poly.type
_entity_poly.pdbx_seq_one_letter_code
_entity_poly.pdbx_strand_id
1 'polypeptide(L)'
;MNVKIKLLYLVLLFAPLLTLQAQEKRYDIYAVGFYNLENLFDTIHQQGKNDYEFLPDCVNKWNSKKYSNKIKNIAKVLYDMASSVPSPGLAAVGVCEVENAAVLRDLVSCEPLARRGWSFIHFEGPDARGVDCALLYNPKLFKPTDAWLVPYTAAKRDTIYITRGFLVVKGEIGGEVLHLIVNHWPSRYAKSPVRERAGTLVRQLKDSIVGADSKAKVIVLGDLNDNPDNKSVCESLGAVRNKKDVSSAGSLYNPWWNILFEEGRGTQKYRGKWNLFDQIIVSGNLVNGGNSVLCFYKAGIFSRDYMFQANGKYKGDIKRTHAGGVWLNGYSDHLPVILYLRKGLK
;
A
#
# COMPACT_ATOMS: atom_id res chain seq x y z
N MET A 1 -48.06 -82.16 6.59
CA MET A 1 -47.82 -81.04 5.71
C MET A 1 -46.88 -80.06 6.44
N ASN A 2 -45.58 -80.18 6.23
CA ASN A 2 -44.53 -79.46 6.97
C ASN A 2 -44.15 -78.20 6.18
N VAL A 3 -44.43 -77.04 6.78
CA VAL A 3 -43.97 -75.76 6.27
C VAL A 3 -42.64 -75.40 6.99
N LYS A 4 -41.53 -75.47 6.26
CA LYS A 4 -40.22 -74.99 6.73
C LYS A 4 -40.13 -73.49 6.58
N ILE A 5 -40.10 -72.79 7.71
CA ILE A 5 -39.83 -71.35 7.77
C ILE A 5 -38.30 -71.19 7.63
N LYS A 6 -37.84 -70.55 6.53
CA LYS A 6 -36.43 -70.13 6.37
C LYS A 6 -36.26 -68.75 7.02
N LEU A 7 -35.49 -68.75 8.13
CA LEU A 7 -35.06 -67.55 8.80
C LEU A 7 -33.95 -66.86 7.99
N LEU A 8 -34.23 -65.70 7.43
CA LEU A 8 -33.27 -64.92 6.69
C LEU A 8 -32.51 -63.95 7.65
N TYR A 9 -31.25 -64.27 7.95
CA TYR A 9 -30.39 -63.38 8.73
C TYR A 9 -29.94 -62.21 7.86
N LEU A 10 -30.46 -60.99 8.17
CA LEU A 10 -30.01 -59.73 7.60
C LEU A 10 -28.80 -59.26 8.39
N VAL A 11 -27.60 -59.51 7.86
CA VAL A 11 -26.34 -58.95 8.42
C VAL A 11 -26.25 -57.49 7.98
N LEU A 12 -26.59 -56.54 8.84
CA LEU A 12 -26.32 -55.11 8.69
C LEU A 12 -24.80 -54.88 8.91
N LEU A 13 -24.08 -54.73 7.81
CA LEU A 13 -22.70 -54.21 7.84
C LEU A 13 -22.71 -52.76 8.24
N PHE A 14 -22.40 -52.45 9.49
CA PHE A 14 -22.05 -51.10 9.95
C PHE A 14 -20.69 -50.76 9.37
N ALA A 15 -20.64 -50.12 8.19
CA ALA A 15 -19.45 -49.43 7.74
C ALA A 15 -19.27 -48.15 8.56
N PRO A 16 -18.13 -47.93 9.26
CA PRO A 16 -17.91 -46.65 9.92
C PRO A 16 -17.80 -45.60 8.83
N LEU A 17 -18.76 -44.66 8.78
CA LEU A 17 -18.63 -43.42 8.06
C LEU A 17 -17.45 -42.65 8.66
N LEU A 18 -16.27 -42.84 8.07
CA LEU A 18 -15.15 -41.95 8.27
C LEU A 18 -15.56 -40.59 7.67
N THR A 19 -16.17 -39.76 8.48
CA THR A 19 -16.29 -38.33 8.17
C THR A 19 -14.88 -37.78 8.08
N LEU A 20 -14.36 -37.66 6.85
CA LEU A 20 -13.23 -36.79 6.58
C LEU A 20 -13.69 -35.37 6.96
N GLN A 21 -13.49 -34.97 8.21
CA GLN A 21 -13.50 -33.56 8.55
C GLN A 21 -12.36 -32.94 7.81
N ALA A 22 -12.67 -32.27 6.71
CA ALA A 22 -11.73 -31.38 6.06
C ALA A 22 -11.30 -30.35 7.12
N GLN A 23 -10.09 -30.51 7.64
CA GLN A 23 -9.54 -29.59 8.62
C GLN A 23 -9.49 -28.23 7.94
N GLU A 24 -10.39 -27.32 8.34
CA GLU A 24 -10.39 -25.96 7.83
C GLU A 24 -8.99 -25.38 8.06
N LYS A 25 -8.29 -25.12 6.98
CA LYS A 25 -6.95 -24.51 7.03
C LYS A 25 -7.11 -23.13 7.64
N ARG A 26 -6.69 -22.97 8.89
CA ARG A 26 -6.67 -21.67 9.57
C ARG A 26 -5.43 -20.90 9.12
N TYR A 27 -5.62 -19.62 8.81
CA TYR A 27 -4.57 -18.71 8.38
C TYR A 27 -4.61 -17.44 9.22
N ASP A 28 -3.43 -16.96 9.60
CA ASP A 28 -3.25 -15.57 9.99
C ASP A 28 -3.25 -14.68 8.75
N ILE A 29 -4.00 -13.60 8.81
CA ILE A 29 -4.09 -12.59 7.75
C ILE A 29 -3.40 -11.32 8.21
N TYR A 30 -2.22 -11.07 7.65
CA TYR A 30 -1.53 -9.79 7.77
C TYR A 30 -1.83 -8.93 6.55
N ALA A 31 -1.67 -7.62 6.69
CA ALA A 31 -1.78 -6.73 5.54
C ALA A 31 -0.72 -5.62 5.58
N VAL A 32 -0.39 -5.15 4.38
CA VAL A 32 0.40 -3.94 4.15
C VAL A 32 -0.43 -3.02 3.27
N GLY A 33 -0.50 -1.74 3.60
CA GLY A 33 -1.23 -0.74 2.86
C GLY A 33 -0.33 0.32 2.25
N PHE A 34 -0.95 1.14 1.39
CA PHE A 34 -0.35 2.38 0.92
C PHE A 34 -1.44 3.46 0.77
N TYR A 35 -1.10 4.71 1.09
CA TYR A 35 -1.99 5.85 0.95
C TYR A 35 -1.23 7.15 0.64
N ASN A 36 -1.50 7.78 -0.49
CA ASN A 36 -1.09 9.16 -0.76
C ASN A 36 -1.98 10.12 0.05
N LEU A 37 -1.38 10.97 0.88
CA LEU A 37 -2.10 11.82 1.83
C LEU A 37 -2.52 13.18 1.25
N GLU A 38 -2.26 13.44 -0.03
CA GLU A 38 -2.54 14.72 -0.70
C GLU A 38 -2.00 15.92 0.10
N ASN A 39 -0.67 16.10 0.07
CA ASN A 39 0.01 17.25 0.67
C ASN A 39 -0.34 17.46 2.17
N LEU A 40 0.10 16.54 3.01
CA LEU A 40 -0.04 16.67 4.46
C LEU A 40 1.05 17.59 5.00
N PHE A 41 0.76 18.90 5.00
CA PHE A 41 1.59 19.98 5.52
C PHE A 41 1.02 20.56 6.81
N ASP A 42 1.90 21.04 7.68
CA ASP A 42 1.48 21.91 8.79
C ASP A 42 1.26 23.36 8.30
N THR A 43 1.41 24.35 9.14
CA THR A 43 1.15 25.75 8.80
C THR A 43 2.41 26.63 8.97
N ILE A 44 3.59 26.01 9.06
CA ILE A 44 4.87 26.64 9.33
C ILE A 44 5.80 26.43 8.14
N HIS A 45 6.35 27.52 7.60
CA HIS A 45 7.30 27.43 6.49
C HIS A 45 8.56 26.63 6.87
N GLN A 46 8.87 25.59 6.09
CA GLN A 46 10.12 24.87 6.22
C GLN A 46 11.22 25.56 5.40
N GLN A 47 12.25 26.04 6.08
CA GLN A 47 13.33 26.76 5.43
C GLN A 47 13.95 25.96 4.26
N GLY A 48 14.07 26.60 3.11
CA GLY A 48 14.64 25.99 1.90
C GLY A 48 13.68 25.13 1.09
N LYS A 49 12.40 25.05 1.48
CA LYS A 49 11.35 24.34 0.74
C LYS A 49 10.37 25.32 0.08
N ASN A 50 9.73 24.87 -0.98
CA ASN A 50 8.70 25.61 -1.71
C ASN A 50 7.30 25.15 -1.27
N ASP A 51 6.98 25.41 0.00
CA ASP A 51 5.75 25.02 0.68
C ASP A 51 4.75 26.18 0.88
N TYR A 52 5.00 27.27 0.23
CA TYR A 52 4.24 28.54 0.40
C TYR A 52 2.73 28.40 0.18
N GLU A 53 2.26 27.37 -0.56
CA GLU A 53 0.83 27.11 -0.73
C GLU A 53 0.13 26.63 0.55
N PHE A 54 0.92 26.17 1.53
CA PHE A 54 0.42 25.59 2.79
C PHE A 54 0.62 26.50 4.00
N LEU A 55 0.67 27.82 3.79
CA LEU A 55 0.79 28.83 4.85
C LEU A 55 -0.55 29.56 5.10
N PRO A 56 -0.74 30.13 6.29
CA PRO A 56 -1.98 30.86 6.63
C PRO A 56 -2.28 32.04 5.71
N ASP A 57 -1.25 32.71 5.21
CA ASP A 57 -1.36 33.87 4.33
C ASP A 57 -1.33 33.54 2.84
N CYS A 58 -1.25 32.25 2.47
CA CYS A 58 -1.27 31.81 1.08
C CYS A 58 -2.67 31.93 0.45
N VAL A 59 -2.75 31.69 -0.88
CA VAL A 59 -4.00 31.70 -1.64
C VAL A 59 -5.02 30.70 -1.07
N ASN A 60 -4.58 29.56 -0.57
CA ASN A 60 -5.41 28.52 0.04
C ASN A 60 -5.78 28.84 1.50
N LYS A 61 -5.18 29.86 2.11
CA LYS A 61 -5.35 30.22 3.53
C LYS A 61 -5.27 28.97 4.42
N TRP A 62 -4.13 28.27 4.32
CA TRP A 62 -3.90 27.01 5.01
C TRP A 62 -3.58 27.28 6.49
N ASN A 63 -4.60 27.28 7.33
CA ASN A 63 -4.50 27.62 8.74
C ASN A 63 -4.68 26.38 9.64
N SER A 64 -4.45 26.56 10.94
CA SER A 64 -4.52 25.47 11.94
C SER A 64 -5.84 24.72 11.94
N LYS A 65 -6.98 25.37 11.61
CA LYS A 65 -8.29 24.71 11.49
C LYS A 65 -8.31 23.73 10.32
N LYS A 66 -7.80 24.14 9.15
CA LYS A 66 -7.73 23.27 7.95
C LYS A 66 -6.77 22.13 8.18
N TYR A 67 -5.60 22.40 8.73
CA TYR A 67 -4.61 21.39 9.12
C TYR A 67 -5.19 20.37 10.09
N SER A 68 -5.78 20.81 11.21
CA SER A 68 -6.39 19.90 12.19
C SER A 68 -7.50 19.03 11.59
N ASN A 69 -8.32 19.59 10.69
CA ASN A 69 -9.34 18.81 9.99
C ASN A 69 -8.72 17.78 9.03
N LYS A 70 -7.65 18.14 8.32
CA LYS A 70 -6.92 17.22 7.43
C LYS A 70 -6.35 16.03 8.23
N ILE A 71 -5.68 16.30 9.35
CA ILE A 71 -5.17 15.28 10.27
C ILE A 71 -6.30 14.35 10.74
N LYS A 72 -7.43 14.89 11.21
CA LYS A 72 -8.60 14.10 11.64
C LYS A 72 -9.17 13.22 10.53
N ASN A 73 -9.28 13.78 9.33
CA ASN A 73 -9.80 13.07 8.17
C ASN A 73 -8.89 11.89 7.78
N ILE A 74 -7.58 12.12 7.71
CA ILE A 74 -6.61 11.06 7.39
C ILE A 74 -6.57 10.01 8.51
N ALA A 75 -6.54 10.43 9.78
CA ALA A 75 -6.57 9.51 10.93
C ALA A 75 -7.80 8.59 10.89
N LYS A 76 -8.97 9.12 10.52
CA LYS A 76 -10.19 8.34 10.34
C LYS A 76 -10.04 7.29 9.23
N VAL A 77 -9.51 7.66 8.07
CA VAL A 77 -9.32 6.72 6.94
C VAL A 77 -8.38 5.59 7.35
N LEU A 78 -7.23 5.90 7.97
CA LEU A 78 -6.26 4.92 8.42
C LEU A 78 -6.83 3.99 9.51
N TYR A 79 -7.61 4.52 10.43
CA TYR A 79 -8.30 3.73 11.45
C TYR A 79 -9.32 2.75 10.84
N ASP A 80 -10.16 3.24 9.92
CA ASP A 80 -11.17 2.42 9.25
C ASP A 80 -10.52 1.37 8.33
N MET A 81 -9.42 1.73 7.67
CA MET A 81 -8.60 0.81 6.87
C MET A 81 -8.05 -0.33 7.72
N ALA A 82 -7.45 -0.01 8.89
CA ALA A 82 -6.95 -1.01 9.82
C ALA A 82 -8.07 -1.88 10.39
N SER A 83 -9.25 -1.30 10.65
CA SER A 83 -10.42 -2.03 11.16
C SER A 83 -11.03 -2.99 10.13
N SER A 84 -10.76 -2.79 8.84
CA SER A 84 -11.29 -3.63 7.75
C SER A 84 -10.48 -4.91 7.51
N VAL A 85 -9.29 -5.03 8.10
CA VAL A 85 -8.39 -6.18 7.93
C VAL A 85 -8.66 -7.20 9.04
N PRO A 86 -8.91 -8.49 8.70
CA PRO A 86 -9.03 -9.56 9.69
C PRO A 86 -7.77 -9.71 10.55
N SER A 87 -7.93 -10.32 11.74
CA SER A 87 -6.81 -10.60 12.65
C SER A 87 -5.75 -11.51 11.98
N PRO A 88 -4.45 -11.29 12.24
CA PRO A 88 -3.85 -10.31 13.16
C PRO A 88 -3.99 -8.85 12.73
N GLY A 89 -4.06 -8.51 11.41
CA GLY A 89 -4.45 -7.19 10.96
C GLY A 89 -3.46 -6.45 10.04
N LEU A 90 -3.67 -5.15 9.92
CA LEU A 90 -2.85 -4.24 9.12
C LEU A 90 -1.55 -3.93 9.88
N ALA A 91 -0.43 -4.42 9.33
CA ALA A 91 0.88 -4.35 9.98
C ALA A 91 1.61 -3.03 9.70
N ALA A 92 1.53 -2.53 8.45
CA ALA A 92 2.19 -1.30 8.04
C ALA A 92 1.45 -0.62 6.90
N VAL A 93 1.61 0.70 6.79
CA VAL A 93 1.08 1.52 5.70
C VAL A 93 2.17 2.48 5.23
N GLY A 94 2.62 2.32 3.98
CA GLY A 94 3.40 3.34 3.31
C GLY A 94 2.53 4.56 3.05
N VAL A 95 3.08 5.74 3.27
CA VAL A 95 2.42 7.01 2.96
C VAL A 95 3.36 7.91 2.18
N CYS A 96 2.79 8.81 1.40
CA CYS A 96 3.56 9.85 0.73
C CYS A 96 2.83 11.20 0.77
N GLU A 97 3.52 12.23 0.25
CA GLU A 97 3.10 13.63 0.35
C GLU A 97 2.98 14.09 1.81
N VAL A 98 3.98 13.71 2.59
CA VAL A 98 4.16 14.08 3.99
C VAL A 98 5.25 15.14 4.06
N GLU A 99 5.00 16.22 4.78
CA GLU A 99 5.97 17.30 4.92
C GLU A 99 7.15 16.89 5.81
N ASN A 100 6.88 16.46 7.05
CA ASN A 100 7.92 16.25 8.07
C ASN A 100 7.47 15.26 9.17
N ALA A 101 8.37 15.00 10.12
CA ALA A 101 8.08 14.12 11.26
C ALA A 101 7.05 14.72 12.24
N ALA A 102 6.86 16.04 12.27
CA ALA A 102 5.87 16.66 13.16
C ALA A 102 4.44 16.34 12.72
N VAL A 103 4.13 16.47 11.43
CA VAL A 103 2.81 16.11 10.90
C VAL A 103 2.49 14.62 11.07
N LEU A 104 3.49 13.75 11.01
CA LEU A 104 3.31 12.32 11.27
C LEU A 104 3.03 12.03 12.75
N ARG A 105 3.70 12.74 13.65
CA ARG A 105 3.45 12.64 15.09
C ARG A 105 2.04 13.09 15.43
N ASP A 106 1.59 14.20 14.86
CA ASP A 106 0.23 14.69 15.03
C ASP A 106 -0.79 13.67 14.49
N LEU A 107 -0.51 13.07 13.33
CA LEU A 107 -1.37 12.07 12.70
C LEU A 107 -1.54 10.81 13.55
N VAL A 108 -0.44 10.20 14.02
CA VAL A 108 -0.54 8.97 14.82
C VAL A 108 -1.09 9.22 16.22
N SER A 109 -1.01 10.46 16.73
CA SER A 109 -1.57 10.89 18.01
C SER A 109 -3.02 11.36 17.90
N CYS A 110 -3.58 11.48 16.68
CA CYS A 110 -4.95 11.95 16.49
C CYS A 110 -5.97 10.81 16.64
N GLU A 111 -7.04 11.06 17.39
CA GLU A 111 -8.18 10.13 17.46
C GLU A 111 -8.92 10.05 16.09
N PRO A 112 -9.37 8.85 15.68
CA PRO A 112 -9.36 7.58 16.42
C PRO A 112 -8.07 6.75 16.24
N LEU A 113 -7.09 7.20 15.42
CA LEU A 113 -5.88 6.42 15.11
C LEU A 113 -4.98 6.21 16.33
N ALA A 114 -4.94 7.17 17.26
CA ALA A 114 -4.17 7.10 18.50
C ALA A 114 -4.43 5.80 19.30
N ARG A 115 -5.67 5.30 19.29
CA ARG A 115 -6.04 4.03 19.97
C ARG A 115 -5.32 2.81 19.43
N ARG A 116 -4.76 2.89 18.22
CA ARG A 116 -4.01 1.81 17.59
C ARG A 116 -2.57 1.71 18.10
N GLY A 117 -2.04 2.80 18.71
CA GLY A 117 -0.67 2.86 19.20
C GLY A 117 0.35 2.70 18.08
N TRP A 118 0.05 3.24 16.89
CA TRP A 118 0.96 3.16 15.75
C TRP A 118 2.16 4.06 15.93
N SER A 119 3.25 3.69 15.29
CA SER A 119 4.49 4.46 15.17
C SER A 119 4.80 4.73 13.70
N PHE A 120 5.89 5.46 13.43
CA PHE A 120 6.29 5.75 12.06
C PHE A 120 7.80 5.76 11.88
N ILE A 121 8.24 5.63 10.63
CA ILE A 121 9.62 5.80 10.15
C ILE A 121 9.58 6.82 9.03
N HIS A 122 10.44 7.84 9.14
CA HIS A 122 10.53 8.94 8.19
C HIS A 122 11.98 9.44 8.10
N PHE A 123 12.38 9.86 6.93
CA PHE A 123 13.63 10.58 6.67
C PHE A 123 13.31 11.79 5.80
N GLU A 124 13.87 12.94 6.18
CA GLU A 124 13.80 14.15 5.38
C GLU A 124 14.49 13.93 4.04
N GLY A 125 13.77 14.24 2.96
CA GLY A 125 14.23 14.09 1.59
C GLY A 125 14.61 15.42 0.94
N PRO A 126 15.26 15.34 -0.23
CA PRO A 126 15.72 16.51 -0.95
C PRO A 126 14.65 17.14 -1.86
N ASP A 127 13.40 16.71 -1.83
CA ASP A 127 12.35 17.29 -2.68
C ASP A 127 12.16 18.77 -2.39
N ALA A 128 12.15 19.59 -3.47
CA ALA A 128 12.06 21.05 -3.33
C ALA A 128 10.73 21.53 -2.72
N ARG A 129 9.65 20.76 -2.84
CA ARG A 129 8.36 21.09 -2.23
C ARG A 129 8.30 20.74 -0.74
N GLY A 130 9.26 19.93 -0.26
CA GLY A 130 9.24 19.40 1.11
C GLY A 130 8.23 18.27 1.28
N VAL A 131 8.09 17.37 0.30
CA VAL A 131 7.25 16.18 0.42
C VAL A 131 8.08 14.92 0.44
N ASP A 132 7.78 14.02 1.36
CA ASP A 132 8.50 12.78 1.60
C ASP A 132 7.59 11.56 1.57
N CYS A 133 8.23 10.39 1.64
CA CYS A 133 7.60 9.12 1.96
C CYS A 133 7.84 8.76 3.43
N ALA A 134 6.87 8.07 4.03
CA ALA A 134 7.00 7.51 5.37
C ALA A 134 6.36 6.12 5.46
N LEU A 135 6.68 5.39 6.52
CA LEU A 135 6.03 4.14 6.87
C LEU A 135 5.37 4.27 8.24
N LEU A 136 4.04 4.21 8.28
CA LEU A 136 3.28 4.04 9.52
C LEU A 136 3.21 2.54 9.82
N TYR A 137 3.32 2.14 11.09
CA TYR A 137 3.26 0.72 11.43
C TYR A 137 2.65 0.46 12.81
N ASN A 138 2.07 -0.73 12.94
CA ASN A 138 1.60 -1.26 14.21
C ASN A 138 2.75 -2.03 14.89
N PRO A 139 3.31 -1.55 16.02
CA PRO A 139 4.45 -2.22 16.69
C PRO A 139 4.16 -3.64 17.17
N LYS A 140 2.88 -4.02 17.31
CA LYS A 140 2.48 -5.38 17.69
C LYS A 140 2.58 -6.37 16.52
N LEU A 141 2.56 -5.89 15.27
CA LEU A 141 2.51 -6.71 14.06
C LEU A 141 3.73 -6.56 13.16
N PHE A 142 4.38 -5.40 13.17
CA PHE A 142 5.59 -5.11 12.42
C PHE A 142 6.71 -4.65 13.36
N LYS A 143 7.86 -5.30 13.29
CA LYS A 143 9.05 -4.98 14.07
C LYS A 143 10.15 -4.49 13.10
N PRO A 144 10.33 -3.19 12.90
CA PRO A 144 11.40 -2.67 12.06
C PRO A 144 12.76 -3.02 12.67
N THR A 145 13.69 -3.45 11.84
CA THR A 145 15.06 -3.81 12.24
C THR A 145 16.10 -2.90 11.61
N ASP A 146 15.79 -2.30 10.47
CA ASP A 146 16.65 -1.35 9.77
C ASP A 146 15.81 -0.46 8.85
N ALA A 147 16.29 0.77 8.59
CA ALA A 147 15.65 1.69 7.66
C ALA A 147 16.64 2.70 7.08
N TRP A 148 16.49 3.01 5.78
CA TRP A 148 17.33 4.01 5.11
C TRP A 148 16.60 4.64 3.92
N LEU A 149 17.06 5.82 3.52
CA LEU A 149 16.60 6.52 2.34
C LEU A 149 17.60 6.32 1.20
N VAL A 150 17.12 5.82 0.05
CA VAL A 150 17.91 5.70 -1.18
C VAL A 150 17.59 6.92 -2.07
N PRO A 151 18.57 7.76 -2.41
CA PRO A 151 18.33 8.93 -3.23
C PRO A 151 17.85 8.55 -4.64
N TYR A 152 16.89 9.34 -5.16
CA TYR A 152 16.61 9.30 -6.58
C TYR A 152 17.68 10.12 -7.32
N THR A 153 18.48 9.45 -8.12
CA THR A 153 19.51 10.11 -8.95
C THR A 153 19.20 9.93 -10.42
N ALA A 154 18.57 10.93 -11.04
CA ALA A 154 18.45 11.00 -12.49
C ALA A 154 19.51 11.98 -13.01
N ALA A 155 20.68 11.47 -13.34
CA ALA A 155 21.62 12.24 -14.13
C ALA A 155 21.09 12.34 -15.56
N LYS A 156 20.55 13.49 -15.96
CA LYS A 156 20.68 13.95 -17.34
C LYS A 156 22.07 14.53 -17.50
N ARG A 157 22.62 14.49 -18.72
CA ARG A 157 23.97 14.95 -19.03
C ARG A 157 24.33 16.32 -18.44
N ASP A 158 23.37 17.20 -18.15
CA ASP A 158 23.60 18.56 -17.69
C ASP A 158 22.66 19.04 -16.56
N THR A 159 21.78 18.19 -16.00
CA THR A 159 20.87 18.59 -14.90
C THR A 159 20.62 17.43 -13.97
N ILE A 160 20.91 17.62 -12.68
CA ILE A 160 20.53 16.70 -11.62
C ILE A 160 19.05 16.95 -11.32
N TYR A 161 18.19 15.97 -11.64
CA TYR A 161 16.80 16.00 -11.21
C TYR A 161 16.77 15.46 -9.77
N ILE A 162 16.55 16.37 -8.82
CA ILE A 162 16.48 16.03 -7.39
C ILE A 162 15.00 15.95 -7.01
N THR A 163 14.61 14.82 -6.45
CA THR A 163 13.28 14.61 -5.92
C THR A 163 13.36 13.65 -4.73
N ARG A 164 12.19 13.35 -4.09
CA ARG A 164 12.10 12.35 -3.00
C ARG A 164 12.75 11.04 -3.42
N GLY A 165 13.45 10.43 -2.46
CA GLY A 165 14.06 9.13 -2.62
C GLY A 165 13.08 7.97 -2.41
N PHE A 166 13.65 6.78 -2.26
CA PHE A 166 12.94 5.54 -1.94
C PHE A 166 13.21 5.19 -0.48
N LEU A 167 12.16 5.16 0.35
CA LEU A 167 12.29 4.75 1.75
C LEU A 167 12.30 3.22 1.82
N VAL A 168 13.40 2.65 2.30
CA VAL A 168 13.51 1.21 2.52
C VAL A 168 13.40 0.93 4.01
N VAL A 169 12.52 0.01 4.37
CA VAL A 169 12.39 -0.46 5.75
C VAL A 169 12.46 -1.99 5.75
N LYS A 170 13.44 -2.52 6.48
CA LYS A 170 13.55 -3.94 6.81
C LYS A 170 12.88 -4.20 8.14
N GLY A 171 12.10 -5.27 8.24
CA GLY A 171 11.44 -5.63 9.50
C GLY A 171 10.74 -6.98 9.42
N GLU A 172 10.08 -7.36 10.50
CA GLU A 172 9.42 -8.66 10.64
C GLU A 172 7.89 -8.52 10.69
N ILE A 173 7.19 -9.35 9.93
CA ILE A 173 5.74 -9.59 10.00
C ILE A 173 5.50 -11.09 10.20
N GLY A 174 4.76 -11.45 11.25
CA GLY A 174 4.46 -12.86 11.53
C GLY A 174 5.71 -13.74 11.71
N GLY A 175 6.83 -13.19 12.21
CA GLY A 175 8.10 -13.88 12.40
C GLY A 175 8.89 -14.10 11.11
N GLU A 176 8.59 -13.36 10.03
CA GLU A 176 9.33 -13.43 8.77
C GLU A 176 9.82 -12.05 8.34
N VAL A 177 11.07 -12.01 7.86
CA VAL A 177 11.71 -10.76 7.43
C VAL A 177 11.18 -10.32 6.07
N LEU A 178 10.79 -9.05 5.98
CA LEU A 178 10.38 -8.37 4.76
C LEU A 178 11.16 -7.07 4.58
N HIS A 179 11.29 -6.67 3.31
CA HIS A 179 11.77 -5.34 2.93
C HIS A 179 10.62 -4.59 2.26
N LEU A 180 10.25 -3.44 2.80
CA LEU A 180 9.23 -2.55 2.27
C LEU A 180 9.94 -1.39 1.59
N ILE A 181 9.71 -1.18 0.30
CA ILE A 181 10.27 -0.05 -0.47
C ILE A 181 9.12 0.90 -0.76
N VAL A 182 9.04 2.00 0.01
CA VAL A 182 7.98 3.01 -0.14
C VAL A 182 8.40 4.03 -1.17
N ASN A 183 7.51 4.30 -2.12
CA ASN A 183 7.78 5.09 -3.32
C ASN A 183 6.78 6.22 -3.49
N HIS A 184 7.25 7.34 -4.04
CA HIS A 184 6.42 8.34 -4.69
C HIS A 184 7.17 8.86 -5.92
N TRP A 185 6.86 8.30 -7.08
CA TRP A 185 7.55 8.64 -8.32
C TRP A 185 7.14 10.03 -8.84
N PRO A 186 7.96 10.64 -9.72
CA PRO A 186 7.63 11.92 -10.34
C PRO A 186 6.27 11.91 -11.03
N SER A 187 5.48 12.96 -10.81
CA SER A 187 4.13 13.07 -11.38
C SER A 187 4.16 13.08 -12.92
N ARG A 188 2.99 12.87 -13.53
CA ARG A 188 2.83 12.94 -15.01
C ARG A 188 3.08 14.32 -15.61
N TYR A 189 3.32 15.34 -14.80
CA TYR A 189 3.88 16.61 -15.28
C TYR A 189 5.29 16.42 -15.85
N ALA A 190 6.08 15.55 -15.25
CA ALA A 190 7.35 15.09 -15.82
C ALA A 190 7.10 14.06 -16.94
N LYS A 191 8.01 14.03 -17.94
CA LYS A 191 7.95 13.06 -19.04
C LYS A 191 8.18 11.62 -18.54
N SER A 192 7.62 10.63 -19.27
CA SER A 192 7.71 9.19 -18.95
C SER A 192 9.13 8.69 -18.60
N PRO A 193 10.21 9.08 -19.34
CA PRO A 193 11.56 8.59 -19.02
C PRO A 193 12.04 8.84 -17.59
N VAL A 194 11.49 9.85 -16.90
CA VAL A 194 11.84 10.12 -15.49
C VAL A 194 11.24 9.03 -14.60
N ARG A 195 10.02 8.58 -14.84
CA ARG A 195 9.41 7.46 -14.11
C ARG A 195 9.99 6.10 -14.51
N GLU A 196 10.35 5.93 -15.79
CA GLU A 196 11.08 4.74 -16.24
C GLU A 196 12.43 4.61 -15.51
N ARG A 197 13.12 5.74 -15.28
CA ARG A 197 14.33 5.77 -14.45
C ARG A 197 14.03 5.37 -13.00
N ALA A 198 12.94 5.87 -12.41
CA ALA A 198 12.52 5.46 -11.06
C ALA A 198 12.30 3.93 -10.98
N GLY A 199 11.56 3.36 -11.95
CA GLY A 199 11.35 1.92 -12.05
C GLY A 199 12.66 1.13 -12.12
N THR A 200 13.62 1.59 -12.94
CA THR A 200 14.95 0.97 -13.06
C THR A 200 15.71 0.99 -11.73
N LEU A 201 15.72 2.13 -11.02
CA LEU A 201 16.41 2.27 -9.74
C LEU A 201 15.79 1.36 -8.66
N VAL A 202 14.47 1.30 -8.58
CA VAL A 202 13.76 0.42 -7.63
C VAL A 202 14.01 -1.05 -7.97
N ARG A 203 14.06 -1.41 -9.26
CA ARG A 203 14.44 -2.76 -9.69
C ARG A 203 15.86 -3.11 -9.23
N GLN A 204 16.84 -2.25 -9.45
CA GLN A 204 18.23 -2.44 -9.02
C GLN A 204 18.34 -2.58 -7.51
N LEU A 205 17.62 -1.76 -6.75
CA LEU A 205 17.55 -1.83 -5.30
C LEU A 205 17.00 -3.18 -4.82
N LYS A 206 15.87 -3.60 -5.38
CA LYS A 206 15.27 -4.92 -5.10
C LYS A 206 16.21 -6.05 -5.49
N ASP A 207 16.87 -5.96 -6.66
CA ASP A 207 17.82 -6.98 -7.12
C ASP A 207 19.02 -7.09 -6.18
N SER A 208 19.53 -5.98 -5.65
CA SER A 208 20.58 -5.98 -4.64
C SER A 208 20.15 -6.68 -3.34
N ILE A 209 18.91 -6.41 -2.87
CA ILE A 209 18.37 -7.06 -1.66
C ILE A 209 18.25 -8.58 -1.86
N VAL A 210 17.67 -9.01 -2.99
CA VAL A 210 17.49 -10.44 -3.30
C VAL A 210 18.81 -11.12 -3.63
N GLY A 211 19.77 -10.39 -4.20
CA GLY A 211 21.14 -10.88 -4.45
C GLY A 211 21.92 -11.14 -3.17
N ALA A 212 21.72 -10.32 -2.14
CA ALA A 212 22.33 -10.50 -0.82
C ALA A 212 21.65 -11.64 -0.01
N ASP A 213 20.36 -11.84 -0.19
CA ASP A 213 19.59 -12.93 0.42
C ASP A 213 18.53 -13.44 -0.55
N SER A 214 18.75 -14.59 -1.16
CA SER A 214 17.81 -15.22 -2.11
C SER A 214 16.45 -15.56 -1.50
N LYS A 215 16.32 -15.57 -0.16
CA LYS A 215 15.05 -15.79 0.56
C LYS A 215 14.36 -14.49 0.91
N ALA A 216 14.98 -13.32 0.64
CA ALA A 216 14.40 -12.03 0.96
C ALA A 216 13.01 -11.87 0.32
N LYS A 217 12.07 -11.39 1.12
CA LYS A 217 10.73 -11.00 0.70
C LYS A 217 10.71 -9.50 0.53
N VAL A 218 10.40 -9.03 -0.68
CA VAL A 218 10.39 -7.61 -1.01
C VAL A 218 8.98 -7.19 -1.44
N ILE A 219 8.52 -6.08 -0.91
CA ILE A 219 7.28 -5.40 -1.29
C ILE A 219 7.65 -3.99 -1.76
N VAL A 220 7.35 -3.69 -3.03
CA VAL A 220 7.43 -2.35 -3.60
C VAL A 220 6.03 -1.74 -3.52
N LEU A 221 5.88 -0.64 -2.79
CA LEU A 221 4.59 0.01 -2.58
C LEU A 221 4.72 1.52 -2.78
N GLY A 222 3.68 2.14 -3.34
CA GLY A 222 3.76 3.58 -3.57
C GLY A 222 2.77 4.12 -4.59
N ASP A 223 2.74 5.45 -4.66
CA ASP A 223 2.22 6.19 -5.79
C ASP A 223 3.30 6.21 -6.89
N LEU A 224 3.12 5.35 -7.88
CA LEU A 224 4.05 5.21 -9.00
C LEU A 224 3.76 6.24 -10.11
N ASN A 225 2.70 7.05 -9.96
CA ASN A 225 2.24 8.04 -10.95
C ASN A 225 2.07 7.47 -12.37
N ASP A 226 2.05 6.15 -12.50
CA ASP A 226 1.82 5.38 -13.73
C ASP A 226 0.96 4.15 -13.43
N ASN A 227 0.17 3.73 -14.42
CA ASN A 227 -0.66 2.55 -14.34
C ASN A 227 0.18 1.27 -14.47
N PRO A 228 -0.36 0.09 -14.12
CA PRO A 228 0.35 -1.19 -14.23
C PRO A 228 0.93 -1.51 -15.60
N ASP A 229 0.31 -1.02 -16.69
CA ASP A 229 0.71 -1.23 -18.09
C ASP A 229 1.75 -0.23 -18.60
N ASN A 230 2.06 0.83 -17.85
CA ASN A 230 3.04 1.80 -18.29
C ASN A 230 4.47 1.24 -18.23
N LYS A 231 5.33 1.63 -19.18
CA LYS A 231 6.70 1.13 -19.32
C LYS A 231 7.52 1.19 -18.04
N SER A 232 7.32 2.25 -17.25
CA SER A 232 8.00 2.41 -15.96
C SER A 232 7.73 1.24 -15.00
N VAL A 233 6.52 0.66 -15.03
CA VAL A 233 6.08 -0.42 -14.15
C VAL A 233 6.32 -1.79 -14.78
N CYS A 234 5.81 -2.04 -16.01
CA CYS A 234 5.88 -3.36 -16.61
C CYS A 234 7.25 -3.70 -17.24
N GLU A 235 8.00 -2.70 -17.72
CA GLU A 235 9.31 -2.92 -18.36
C GLU A 235 10.48 -2.52 -17.46
N SER A 236 10.52 -1.25 -16.99
CA SER A 236 11.66 -0.72 -16.24
C SER A 236 11.76 -1.33 -14.83
N LEU A 237 10.67 -1.36 -14.08
CA LEU A 237 10.58 -2.11 -12.82
C LEU A 237 10.52 -3.62 -13.08
N GLY A 238 9.89 -4.05 -14.18
CA GLY A 238 9.78 -5.43 -14.59
C GLY A 238 8.72 -6.22 -13.82
N ALA A 239 7.63 -5.57 -13.43
CA ALA A 239 6.53 -6.22 -12.71
C ALA A 239 5.59 -6.94 -13.68
N VAL A 240 5.45 -8.27 -13.53
CA VAL A 240 4.63 -9.11 -14.40
C VAL A 240 3.16 -9.11 -13.99
N ARG A 241 2.27 -9.26 -14.98
CA ARG A 241 0.82 -9.31 -14.79
C ARG A 241 0.33 -10.60 -14.14
N ASN A 242 0.87 -11.75 -14.56
CA ASN A 242 0.32 -13.04 -14.15
C ASN A 242 1.24 -13.73 -13.16
N LYS A 243 0.66 -14.42 -12.17
CA LYS A 243 1.44 -15.21 -11.20
C LYS A 243 2.29 -16.30 -11.86
N LYS A 244 1.81 -16.91 -12.96
CA LYS A 244 2.53 -17.95 -13.69
C LYS A 244 3.84 -17.46 -14.32
N ASP A 245 3.96 -16.14 -14.53
CA ASP A 245 5.15 -15.54 -15.14
C ASP A 245 6.22 -15.20 -14.08
N VAL A 246 5.94 -15.48 -12.80
CA VAL A 246 6.88 -15.34 -11.68
C VAL A 246 7.81 -16.55 -11.66
N SER A 247 8.99 -16.41 -12.26
CA SER A 247 9.94 -17.50 -12.50
C SER A 247 11.04 -17.64 -11.43
N SER A 248 11.26 -16.60 -10.62
CA SER A 248 12.35 -16.57 -9.62
C SER A 248 11.97 -15.76 -8.38
N ALA A 249 12.79 -15.86 -7.34
CA ALA A 249 12.68 -15.03 -6.13
C ALA A 249 12.68 -13.52 -6.42
N GLY A 250 13.47 -13.11 -7.41
CA GLY A 250 13.61 -11.71 -7.84
C GLY A 250 12.53 -11.22 -8.80
N SER A 251 11.67 -12.08 -9.36
CA SER A 251 10.53 -11.67 -10.18
C SER A 251 9.59 -10.82 -9.36
N LEU A 252 8.94 -9.84 -9.98
CA LEU A 252 7.93 -8.98 -9.34
C LEU A 252 6.54 -9.28 -9.92
N TYR A 253 5.57 -9.56 -9.05
CA TYR A 253 4.17 -9.76 -9.41
C TYR A 253 3.34 -8.52 -9.08
N ASN A 254 2.62 -8.01 -10.06
CA ASN A 254 1.72 -6.86 -9.92
C ASN A 254 0.25 -7.31 -9.94
N PRO A 255 -0.45 -7.36 -8.78
CA PRO A 255 -1.84 -7.82 -8.71
C PRO A 255 -2.89 -6.80 -9.18
N TRP A 256 -2.50 -5.59 -9.61
CA TRP A 256 -3.41 -4.47 -9.83
C TRP A 256 -3.98 -4.40 -11.25
N TRP A 257 -3.48 -5.21 -12.20
CA TRP A 257 -3.93 -5.20 -13.58
C TRP A 257 -5.44 -5.43 -13.72
N ASN A 258 -5.97 -6.47 -13.11
CA ASN A 258 -7.37 -6.83 -13.25
C ASN A 258 -8.29 -5.80 -12.61
N ILE A 259 -7.87 -5.19 -11.50
CA ILE A 259 -8.62 -4.12 -10.82
C ILE A 259 -8.82 -2.92 -11.73
N LEU A 260 -7.78 -2.52 -12.48
CA LEU A 260 -7.89 -1.39 -13.41
C LEU A 260 -8.63 -1.76 -14.71
N PHE A 261 -8.22 -2.85 -15.36
CA PHE A 261 -8.63 -3.14 -16.74
C PHE A 261 -9.88 -4.02 -16.85
N GLU A 262 -10.15 -4.86 -15.86
CA GLU A 262 -11.33 -5.75 -15.86
C GLU A 262 -12.46 -5.21 -14.97
N GLU A 263 -12.11 -4.66 -13.78
CA GLU A 263 -13.09 -4.09 -12.86
C GLU A 263 -13.37 -2.60 -13.13
N GLY A 264 -12.54 -1.91 -13.93
CA GLY A 264 -12.67 -0.48 -14.22
C GLY A 264 -12.47 0.43 -13.00
N ARG A 265 -11.70 -0.01 -12.00
CA ARG A 265 -11.47 0.69 -10.73
C ARG A 265 -10.04 1.20 -10.64
N GLY A 266 -9.87 2.34 -9.98
CA GLY A 266 -8.57 2.96 -9.78
C GLY A 266 -8.47 3.68 -8.45
N THR A 267 -7.31 4.26 -8.19
CA THR A 267 -7.03 4.98 -6.94
C THR A 267 -7.05 6.48 -7.10
N GLN A 268 -6.92 6.99 -8.33
CA GLN A 268 -6.96 8.41 -8.64
C GLN A 268 -7.85 8.65 -9.87
N LYS A 269 -8.73 9.65 -9.82
CA LYS A 269 -9.65 9.95 -10.91
C LYS A 269 -9.29 11.29 -11.56
N TYR A 270 -9.01 11.26 -12.86
CA TYR A 270 -8.68 12.46 -13.61
C TYR A 270 -9.55 12.57 -14.87
N ARG A 271 -10.26 13.68 -15.04
CA ARG A 271 -11.19 13.94 -16.18
C ARG A 271 -12.15 12.78 -16.43
N GLY A 272 -12.72 12.22 -15.35
CA GLY A 272 -13.68 11.12 -15.41
C GLY A 272 -13.08 9.72 -15.60
N LYS A 273 -11.78 9.59 -15.81
CA LYS A 273 -11.11 8.30 -16.00
C LYS A 273 -10.34 7.90 -14.73
N TRP A 274 -10.44 6.63 -14.36
CA TRP A 274 -9.67 6.06 -13.29
C TRP A 274 -8.25 5.74 -13.74
N ASN A 275 -7.28 6.12 -12.91
CA ASN A 275 -5.91 5.66 -12.94
C ASN A 275 -5.66 4.81 -11.68
N LEU A 276 -4.74 3.86 -11.76
CA LEU A 276 -4.31 3.05 -10.64
C LEU A 276 -2.82 3.29 -10.42
N PHE A 277 -2.50 4.42 -9.76
CA PHE A 277 -1.14 4.88 -9.51
C PHE A 277 -0.57 4.29 -8.22
N ASP A 278 -1.45 4.07 -7.23
CA ASP A 278 -1.10 3.50 -5.94
C ASP A 278 -1.09 1.99 -6.05
N GLN A 279 0.10 1.38 -5.97
CA GLN A 279 0.31 -0.03 -6.22
C GLN A 279 1.16 -0.66 -5.11
N ILE A 280 0.91 -1.94 -4.83
CA ILE A 280 1.73 -2.77 -3.94
C ILE A 280 2.09 -4.03 -4.71
N ILE A 281 3.37 -4.15 -5.06
CA ILE A 281 3.95 -5.17 -5.94
C ILE A 281 4.83 -6.08 -5.09
N VAL A 282 4.79 -7.39 -5.30
CA VAL A 282 5.45 -8.36 -4.43
C VAL A 282 6.50 -9.20 -5.15
N SER A 283 7.59 -9.54 -4.48
CA SER A 283 8.62 -10.43 -5.02
C SER A 283 8.15 -11.89 -5.08
N GLY A 284 8.82 -12.69 -5.89
CA GLY A 284 8.51 -14.11 -6.12
C GLY A 284 8.47 -14.95 -4.85
N ASN A 285 9.29 -14.64 -3.85
CA ASN A 285 9.27 -15.33 -2.55
C ASN A 285 7.94 -15.14 -1.78
N LEU A 286 7.17 -14.10 -2.10
CA LEU A 286 5.83 -13.90 -1.56
C LEU A 286 4.74 -14.55 -2.42
N VAL A 287 5.03 -14.91 -3.68
CA VAL A 287 4.07 -15.54 -4.60
C VAL A 287 4.14 -17.07 -4.51
N ASN A 288 5.36 -17.61 -4.52
CA ASN A 288 5.63 -19.04 -4.61
C ASN A 288 5.82 -19.73 -3.24
N GLY A 289 5.51 -19.03 -2.14
CA GLY A 289 5.61 -19.59 -0.79
C GLY A 289 4.58 -20.68 -0.50
N GLY A 290 5.00 -21.70 0.25
CA GLY A 290 4.10 -22.74 0.76
C GLY A 290 3.17 -22.20 1.88
N ASN A 291 2.22 -23.03 2.32
CA ASN A 291 1.21 -22.61 3.32
C ASN A 291 1.79 -22.19 4.69
N SER A 292 2.97 -22.69 5.06
CA SER A 292 3.59 -22.41 6.37
C SER A 292 4.37 -21.09 6.42
N VAL A 293 4.57 -20.43 5.28
CA VAL A 293 5.28 -19.16 5.17
C VAL A 293 4.34 -18.02 4.77
N LEU A 294 4.77 -16.80 5.08
CA LEU A 294 4.03 -15.60 4.68
C LEU A 294 4.00 -15.47 3.16
N CYS A 295 2.83 -15.45 2.56
CA CYS A 295 2.66 -15.32 1.12
C CYS A 295 1.52 -14.39 0.72
N PHE A 296 1.57 -13.87 -0.50
CA PHE A 296 0.53 -13.06 -1.10
C PHE A 296 -0.81 -13.81 -1.13
N TYR A 297 -1.87 -13.13 -0.70
CA TYR A 297 -3.22 -13.66 -0.73
C TYR A 297 -4.11 -12.93 -1.73
N LYS A 298 -4.34 -11.64 -1.51
CA LYS A 298 -5.15 -10.77 -2.38
C LYS A 298 -4.73 -9.31 -2.27
N ALA A 299 -5.21 -8.48 -3.19
CA ALA A 299 -5.07 -7.03 -3.15
C ALA A 299 -6.43 -6.36 -3.37
N GLY A 300 -6.58 -5.12 -2.93
CA GLY A 300 -7.81 -4.37 -3.13
C GLY A 300 -7.69 -2.89 -2.77
N ILE A 301 -8.53 -2.08 -3.39
CA ILE A 301 -8.67 -0.65 -3.09
C ILE A 301 -9.61 -0.53 -1.88
N PHE A 302 -9.16 0.22 -0.87
CA PHE A 302 -10.01 0.56 0.26
C PHE A 302 -10.81 1.83 -0.06
N SER A 303 -12.10 1.79 0.19
CA SER A 303 -12.97 2.97 0.06
C SER A 303 -14.14 2.91 1.03
N ARG A 304 -14.69 4.07 1.34
CA ARG A 304 -15.92 4.27 2.10
C ARG A 304 -16.70 5.42 1.46
N ASP A 305 -18.01 5.44 1.61
CA ASP A 305 -18.89 6.45 0.99
C ASP A 305 -18.48 7.88 1.33
N TYR A 306 -18.01 8.11 2.56
CA TYR A 306 -17.57 9.43 3.01
C TYR A 306 -16.33 9.96 2.25
N MET A 307 -15.57 9.08 1.60
CA MET A 307 -14.39 9.45 0.79
C MET A 307 -14.76 10.00 -0.58
N PHE A 308 -16.04 10.05 -0.92
CA PHE A 308 -16.52 10.56 -2.20
C PHE A 308 -17.41 11.79 -2.02
N GLN A 309 -17.52 12.60 -3.07
CA GLN A 309 -18.45 13.71 -3.14
C GLN A 309 -19.88 13.18 -3.16
N ALA A 310 -20.67 13.56 -2.15
CA ALA A 310 -22.06 13.06 -2.00
C ALA A 310 -23.02 13.73 -2.99
N ASN A 311 -22.78 14.99 -3.35
CA ASN A 311 -23.72 15.83 -4.08
C ASN A 311 -23.03 16.68 -5.14
N GLY A 312 -23.83 17.35 -6.00
CA GLY A 312 -23.39 18.33 -6.98
C GLY A 312 -22.76 17.73 -8.25
N LYS A 313 -22.13 18.59 -9.04
CA LYS A 313 -21.50 18.26 -10.33
C LYS A 313 -20.45 17.15 -10.24
N TYR A 314 -19.80 17.02 -9.12
CA TYR A 314 -18.70 16.07 -8.88
C TYR A 314 -19.12 14.89 -8.00
N LYS A 315 -20.43 14.61 -7.92
CA LYS A 315 -20.93 13.44 -7.18
C LYS A 315 -20.23 12.15 -7.66
N GLY A 316 -19.70 11.38 -6.72
CA GLY A 316 -18.95 10.15 -6.99
C GLY A 316 -17.46 10.35 -7.34
N ASP A 317 -16.98 11.60 -7.40
CA ASP A 317 -15.54 11.85 -7.43
C ASP A 317 -14.93 11.80 -6.03
N ILE A 318 -13.63 11.47 -5.94
CA ILE A 318 -12.93 11.41 -4.65
C ILE A 318 -12.99 12.79 -3.98
N LYS A 319 -13.31 12.81 -2.68
CA LYS A 319 -13.43 14.03 -1.90
C LYS A 319 -12.05 14.46 -1.39
N ARG A 320 -11.35 15.22 -2.23
CA ARG A 320 -10.03 15.76 -1.97
C ARG A 320 -10.04 16.98 -1.05
N THR A 321 -8.87 17.44 -0.60
CA THR A 321 -8.72 18.57 0.31
C THR A 321 -9.15 19.88 -0.33
N HIS A 322 -8.66 20.18 -1.53
CA HIS A 322 -8.99 21.38 -2.30
C HIS A 322 -9.28 21.02 -3.76
N ALA A 323 -10.16 21.78 -4.41
CA ALA A 323 -10.33 21.72 -5.86
C ALA A 323 -10.62 23.13 -6.39
N GLY A 324 -9.83 23.60 -7.37
CA GLY A 324 -10.01 24.93 -7.98
C GLY A 324 -9.97 26.08 -6.96
N GLY A 325 -9.12 26.02 -5.97
CA GLY A 325 -9.02 27.01 -4.89
C GLY A 325 -10.10 26.91 -3.79
N VAL A 326 -11.07 25.99 -3.93
CA VAL A 326 -12.13 25.79 -2.94
C VAL A 326 -11.70 24.69 -1.95
N TRP A 327 -11.80 24.98 -0.65
CA TRP A 327 -11.58 24.00 0.39
C TRP A 327 -12.79 23.05 0.51
N LEU A 328 -12.60 21.78 0.20
CA LEU A 328 -13.64 20.77 0.24
C LEU A 328 -13.67 19.99 1.56
N ASN A 329 -12.67 20.21 2.44
CA ASN A 329 -12.51 19.47 3.69
C ASN A 329 -12.59 17.94 3.48
N GLY A 330 -11.89 17.46 2.46
CA GLY A 330 -11.87 16.06 2.10
C GLY A 330 -10.75 15.28 2.77
N TYR A 331 -10.44 14.14 2.20
CA TYR A 331 -9.50 13.16 2.75
C TYR A 331 -8.19 13.15 1.96
N SER A 332 -8.25 12.78 0.70
CA SER A 332 -7.17 12.80 -0.28
C SER A 332 -7.78 12.77 -1.67
N ASP A 333 -7.01 13.07 -2.71
CA ASP A 333 -7.38 12.84 -4.10
C ASP A 333 -7.02 11.42 -4.59
N HIS A 334 -6.48 10.60 -3.69
CA HIS A 334 -6.22 9.18 -3.90
C HIS A 334 -7.08 8.32 -2.96
N LEU A 335 -7.33 7.07 -3.37
CA LEU A 335 -7.89 6.02 -2.52
C LEU A 335 -6.76 5.11 -2.04
N PRO A 336 -6.75 4.71 -0.75
CA PRO A 336 -5.74 3.79 -0.26
C PRO A 336 -5.88 2.38 -0.83
N VAL A 337 -4.78 1.67 -0.85
CA VAL A 337 -4.68 0.28 -1.30
C VAL A 337 -4.20 -0.64 -0.19
N ILE A 338 -4.69 -1.88 -0.19
CA ILE A 338 -4.32 -2.91 0.79
C ILE A 338 -3.91 -4.18 0.04
N LEU A 339 -2.76 -4.72 0.42
CA LEU A 339 -2.30 -6.05 0.04
C LEU A 339 -2.37 -6.96 1.26
N TYR A 340 -3.03 -8.10 1.09
CA TYR A 340 -3.21 -9.11 2.12
C TYR A 340 -2.19 -10.22 1.95
N LEU A 341 -1.58 -10.60 3.05
CA LEU A 341 -0.64 -11.71 3.18
C LEU A 341 -1.27 -12.77 4.09
N ARG A 342 -1.08 -14.04 3.77
CA ARG A 342 -1.53 -15.14 4.62
C ARG A 342 -0.37 -15.99 5.09
N LYS A 343 -0.48 -16.52 6.30
CA LYS A 343 0.42 -17.53 6.86
C LYS A 343 -0.40 -18.62 7.52
N GLY A 344 -0.19 -19.88 7.14
CA GLY A 344 -0.87 -21.03 7.74
C GLY A 344 -0.50 -21.17 9.21
N LEU A 345 -1.49 -21.41 10.05
CA LEU A 345 -1.28 -21.81 11.44
C LEU A 345 -0.81 -23.27 11.47
N LYS A 346 0.20 -23.54 12.31
CA LYS A 346 0.71 -24.90 12.55
C LYS A 346 -0.31 -25.75 13.28
#